data_53b125fde1a6b7971c1dcf785ba91a5b
#
_entry.id   53b125fde1a6b7971c1dcf785ba91a5b
#
_cell.length_a   1.000
_cell.length_b   1.000
_cell.length_c   1.000
_cell.angle_alpha   90.00
_cell.angle_beta   90.00
_cell.angle_gamma   90.00
#
_symmetry.space_group_name_H-M   'P 1'
#
loop_
_entity.id
_entity.type
_entity.pdbx_description
1 polymer ?
#
loop_
_entity_poly.entity_id
_entity_poly.type
_entity_poly.pdbx_seq_one_letter_code
_entity_poly.pdbx_strand_id
1 'polypeptide(L)'
;MGDNHQVYISYAWGGESERIVNELDADLQSKGIMVVRDKRDLGFKGMIRDFMQQIGRGHAVIVVISDKYLKSPNCMYELVEIARNKDFYDRVFPIVLGDADIYNPVNRIKYIKHWEDKLKELDEAMRSVSSANLQGMREEIDSYDEIRDNISNLTFFLKDMNTLTPEMHENSNFAVLLATLEKRLAKVQNEIQKAVAAVSAPVKAAESIPAAAPAVPTLNYDAYINDVTNRLVRDEYQELRGERAGKIKFKKAMELVRKGFLGAKDYYRVLFVQPNELDEESFIELEKTIKDYGRELSKKLISNMFIICVVLAGDVPERVRDIVYNTKRPKVGITDVSIVVMVAYSAAENDIFYPSDLPDDYDSKFEEHIKQYLMP
;
A
#
# COMPACT_ATOMS: atom_id res chain seq x y z
N MET A 1 12.92 -18.21 -13.46
CA MET A 1 12.52 -17.33 -14.59
C MET A 1 11.38 -16.51 -14.05
N GLY A 2 11.60 -15.20 -13.89
CA GLY A 2 10.80 -14.39 -13.00
C GLY A 2 9.43 -13.99 -13.55
N ASP A 3 8.53 -13.67 -12.64
CA ASP A 3 7.13 -13.24 -12.76
C ASP A 3 6.88 -11.96 -13.62
N ASN A 4 7.82 -11.53 -14.45
CA ASN A 4 7.83 -10.21 -15.08
C ASN A 4 6.84 -10.01 -16.24
N HIS A 5 6.11 -11.04 -16.66
CA HIS A 5 5.16 -10.96 -17.76
C HIS A 5 3.76 -11.45 -17.37
N GLN A 6 3.44 -11.42 -16.10
CA GLN A 6 2.11 -11.78 -15.60
C GLN A 6 1.15 -10.61 -15.68
N VAL A 7 -0.01 -10.87 -16.30
CA VAL A 7 -1.14 -9.95 -16.36
C VAL A 7 -2.31 -10.59 -15.64
N TYR A 8 -2.84 -9.91 -14.65
CA TYR A 8 -4.02 -10.38 -13.95
C TYR A 8 -5.28 -9.88 -14.64
N ILE A 9 -6.33 -10.70 -14.64
CA ILE A 9 -7.65 -10.28 -15.13
C ILE A 9 -8.70 -10.48 -14.05
N SER A 10 -9.31 -9.38 -13.62
CA SER A 10 -10.45 -9.34 -12.70
C SER A 10 -11.74 -9.13 -13.48
N TYR A 11 -12.72 -10.02 -13.31
CA TYR A 11 -13.99 -9.97 -14.04
C TYR A 11 -15.09 -10.77 -13.33
N ALA A 12 -16.35 -10.43 -13.57
CA ALA A 12 -17.48 -11.24 -13.10
C ALA A 12 -17.74 -12.44 -14.03
N TRP A 13 -17.77 -13.63 -13.47
CA TRP A 13 -17.92 -14.87 -14.24
C TRP A 13 -19.24 -14.93 -15.00
N GLY A 14 -19.17 -15.46 -16.22
CA GLY A 14 -20.31 -15.68 -17.09
C GLY A 14 -20.66 -14.50 -18.00
N GLY A 15 -21.50 -14.76 -18.98
CA GLY A 15 -22.00 -13.76 -19.93
C GLY A 15 -20.94 -13.14 -20.81
N GLU A 16 -21.12 -11.85 -21.11
CA GLU A 16 -20.25 -11.09 -22.00
C GLU A 16 -18.84 -10.89 -21.42
N SER A 17 -18.74 -10.67 -20.10
CA SER A 17 -17.44 -10.55 -19.42
C SER A 17 -16.54 -11.77 -19.67
N GLU A 18 -17.09 -12.96 -19.54
CA GLU A 18 -16.32 -14.19 -19.74
C GLU A 18 -15.94 -14.42 -21.20
N ARG A 19 -16.82 -14.06 -22.14
CA ARG A 19 -16.53 -14.14 -23.59
C ARG A 19 -15.33 -13.25 -23.95
N ILE A 20 -15.39 -11.98 -23.56
CA ILE A 20 -14.31 -11.02 -23.81
C ILE A 20 -13.01 -11.44 -23.17
N VAL A 21 -13.05 -11.94 -21.94
CA VAL A 21 -11.85 -12.41 -21.21
C VAL A 21 -11.24 -13.63 -21.92
N ASN A 22 -12.04 -14.56 -22.44
CA ASN A 22 -11.53 -15.71 -23.18
C ASN A 22 -10.84 -15.32 -24.49
N GLU A 23 -11.38 -14.36 -25.22
CA GLU A 23 -10.78 -13.82 -26.45
C GLU A 23 -9.46 -13.12 -26.15
N LEU A 24 -9.48 -12.23 -25.15
CA LEU A 24 -8.29 -11.49 -24.71
C LEU A 24 -7.19 -12.40 -24.16
N ASP A 25 -7.53 -13.44 -23.40
CA ASP A 25 -6.58 -14.44 -22.90
C ASP A 25 -5.87 -15.16 -24.05
N ALA A 26 -6.60 -15.55 -25.09
CA ALA A 26 -6.01 -16.16 -26.28
C ALA A 26 -5.02 -15.21 -27.00
N ASP A 27 -5.39 -13.95 -27.15
CA ASP A 27 -4.53 -12.95 -27.80
C ASP A 27 -3.27 -12.65 -26.98
N LEU A 28 -3.38 -12.51 -25.66
CA LEU A 28 -2.24 -12.31 -24.74
C LEU A 28 -1.30 -13.52 -24.77
N GLN A 29 -1.83 -14.74 -24.69
CA GLN A 29 -1.02 -15.96 -24.76
C GLN A 29 -0.30 -16.10 -26.10
N SER A 30 -0.94 -15.71 -27.21
CA SER A 30 -0.30 -15.71 -28.54
C SER A 30 0.95 -14.82 -28.61
N LYS A 31 1.01 -13.79 -27.75
CA LYS A 31 2.12 -12.86 -27.60
C LYS A 31 3.12 -13.26 -26.51
N GLY A 32 2.94 -14.43 -25.88
CA GLY A 32 3.81 -14.91 -24.81
C GLY A 32 3.59 -14.22 -23.46
N ILE A 33 2.47 -13.51 -23.28
CA ILE A 33 2.10 -12.86 -22.01
C ILE A 33 1.31 -13.87 -21.18
N MET A 34 1.76 -14.13 -19.95
CA MET A 34 1.08 -15.04 -19.04
C MET A 34 -0.12 -14.34 -18.41
N VAL A 35 -1.30 -14.93 -18.60
CA VAL A 35 -2.55 -14.44 -18.01
C VAL A 35 -2.89 -15.23 -16.76
N VAL A 36 -3.18 -14.52 -15.68
CA VAL A 36 -3.62 -15.09 -14.39
C VAL A 36 -5.04 -14.63 -14.11
N ARG A 37 -5.95 -15.57 -13.90
CA ARG A 37 -7.37 -15.31 -13.58
C ARG A 37 -7.90 -16.32 -12.57
N ASP A 38 -8.78 -15.88 -11.68
CA ASP A 38 -9.29 -16.64 -10.53
C ASP A 38 -9.92 -17.98 -10.94
N LYS A 39 -10.80 -17.98 -11.92
CA LYS A 39 -11.54 -19.17 -12.35
C LYS A 39 -10.65 -20.34 -12.82
N ARG A 40 -9.50 -20.03 -13.42
CA ARG A 40 -8.59 -21.03 -13.95
C ARG A 40 -7.43 -21.34 -13.01
N ASP A 41 -6.88 -20.28 -12.39
CA ASP A 41 -5.54 -20.34 -11.82
C ASP A 41 -5.57 -20.40 -10.28
N LEU A 42 -6.75 -20.18 -9.64
CA LEU A 42 -6.91 -20.30 -8.20
C LEU A 42 -6.67 -21.73 -7.67
N GLY A 43 -6.79 -22.74 -8.52
CA GLY A 43 -6.58 -24.15 -8.15
C GLY A 43 -7.62 -24.70 -7.16
N PHE A 44 -7.70 -26.02 -7.06
CA PHE A 44 -8.58 -26.70 -6.10
C PHE A 44 -8.09 -26.47 -4.66
N LYS A 45 -8.95 -25.95 -3.78
CA LYS A 45 -8.66 -25.49 -2.40
C LYS A 45 -7.81 -24.23 -2.28
N GLY A 46 -7.54 -23.49 -3.37
CA GLY A 46 -6.92 -22.18 -3.27
C GLY A 46 -7.80 -21.19 -2.48
N MET A 47 -7.17 -20.37 -1.66
CA MET A 47 -7.90 -19.35 -0.90
C MET A 47 -8.19 -18.15 -1.79
N ILE A 48 -9.47 -17.83 -1.97
CA ILE A 48 -9.91 -16.69 -2.80
C ILE A 48 -9.24 -15.39 -2.33
N ARG A 49 -9.15 -15.19 -1.02
CA ARG A 49 -8.56 -13.98 -0.43
C ARG A 49 -7.07 -13.82 -0.77
N ASP A 50 -6.29 -14.90 -0.78
CA ASP A 50 -4.87 -14.87 -1.15
C ASP A 50 -4.70 -14.50 -2.63
N PHE A 51 -5.59 -15.02 -3.49
CA PHE A 51 -5.61 -14.65 -4.91
C PHE A 51 -5.95 -13.18 -5.14
N MET A 52 -6.93 -12.65 -4.38
CA MET A 52 -7.29 -11.23 -4.43
C MET A 52 -6.12 -10.32 -4.04
N GLN A 53 -5.35 -10.71 -3.03
CA GLN A 53 -4.14 -9.99 -2.64
C GLN A 53 -3.06 -10.05 -3.74
N GLN A 54 -2.89 -11.20 -4.39
CA GLN A 54 -1.95 -11.32 -5.52
C GLN A 54 -2.36 -10.41 -6.69
N ILE A 55 -3.64 -10.36 -7.07
CA ILE A 55 -4.15 -9.41 -8.07
C ILE A 55 -3.85 -7.98 -7.64
N GLY A 56 -4.10 -7.64 -6.38
CA GLY A 56 -3.80 -6.33 -5.82
C GLY A 56 -2.35 -5.89 -6.05
N ARG A 57 -1.40 -6.81 -5.98
CA ARG A 57 0.05 -6.57 -6.17
C ARG A 57 0.50 -6.65 -7.63
N GLY A 58 -0.33 -7.12 -8.55
CA GLY A 58 0.01 -7.28 -9.95
C GLY A 58 0.51 -6.00 -10.61
N HIS A 59 1.57 -6.08 -11.40
CA HIS A 59 2.13 -4.94 -12.13
C HIS A 59 1.24 -4.44 -13.27
N ALA A 60 0.35 -5.29 -13.77
CA ALA A 60 -0.65 -4.96 -14.76
C ALA A 60 -1.92 -5.79 -14.48
N VAL A 61 -3.06 -5.12 -14.38
CA VAL A 61 -4.36 -5.73 -14.08
C VAL A 61 -5.39 -5.24 -15.09
N ILE A 62 -5.96 -6.14 -15.85
CA ILE A 62 -7.11 -5.84 -16.71
C ILE A 62 -8.37 -6.05 -15.88
N VAL A 63 -9.25 -5.06 -15.87
CA VAL A 63 -10.50 -5.09 -15.09
C VAL A 63 -11.67 -4.97 -16.04
N VAL A 64 -12.47 -6.04 -16.16
CA VAL A 64 -13.66 -6.04 -17.02
C VAL A 64 -14.89 -5.70 -16.19
N ILE A 65 -15.33 -4.46 -16.33
CA ILE A 65 -16.39 -3.85 -15.52
C ILE A 65 -17.75 -4.10 -16.19
N SER A 66 -18.60 -4.85 -15.51
CA SER A 66 -20.02 -5.08 -15.85
C SER A 66 -20.92 -4.63 -14.69
N ASP A 67 -22.22 -4.55 -14.92
CA ASP A 67 -23.19 -4.36 -13.83
C ASP A 67 -23.03 -5.44 -12.74
N LYS A 68 -22.87 -6.69 -13.17
CA LYS A 68 -22.60 -7.83 -12.27
C LYS A 68 -21.29 -7.67 -11.48
N TYR A 69 -20.24 -7.14 -12.10
CA TYR A 69 -18.96 -6.86 -11.45
C TYR A 69 -19.13 -5.89 -10.29
N LEU A 70 -19.79 -4.75 -10.53
CA LEU A 70 -20.01 -3.69 -9.55
C LEU A 70 -20.94 -4.08 -8.39
N LYS A 71 -21.68 -5.17 -8.54
CA LYS A 71 -22.56 -5.75 -7.52
C LYS A 71 -22.03 -7.02 -6.87
N SER A 72 -20.89 -7.53 -7.33
CA SER A 72 -20.26 -8.75 -6.80
C SER A 72 -19.34 -8.42 -5.64
N PRO A 73 -19.54 -9.00 -4.42
CA PRO A 73 -18.64 -8.78 -3.28
C PRO A 73 -17.18 -9.12 -3.61
N ASN A 74 -16.93 -10.26 -4.24
CA ASN A 74 -15.58 -10.70 -4.58
C ASN A 74 -14.91 -9.75 -5.58
N CYS A 75 -15.61 -9.39 -6.67
CA CYS A 75 -15.04 -8.49 -7.69
C CYS A 75 -14.78 -7.08 -7.13
N MET A 76 -15.68 -6.57 -6.30
CA MET A 76 -15.49 -5.27 -5.68
C MET A 76 -14.39 -5.27 -4.63
N TYR A 77 -14.24 -6.36 -3.88
CA TYR A 77 -13.12 -6.52 -2.96
C TYR A 77 -11.79 -6.57 -3.73
N GLU A 78 -11.72 -7.33 -4.85
CA GLU A 78 -10.54 -7.31 -5.75
C GLU A 78 -10.22 -5.89 -6.23
N LEU A 79 -11.23 -5.15 -6.67
CA LEU A 79 -11.03 -3.77 -7.16
C LEU A 79 -10.53 -2.84 -6.05
N VAL A 80 -11.01 -3.00 -4.83
CA VAL A 80 -10.53 -2.27 -3.66
C VAL A 80 -9.07 -2.64 -3.37
N GLU A 81 -8.72 -3.93 -3.39
CA GLU A 81 -7.33 -4.38 -3.21
C GLU A 81 -6.39 -3.86 -4.31
N ILE A 82 -6.84 -3.87 -5.57
CA ILE A 82 -6.10 -3.27 -6.68
C ILE A 82 -5.89 -1.77 -6.45
N ALA A 83 -6.91 -1.10 -5.95
CA ALA A 83 -6.91 0.34 -5.72
C ALA A 83 -6.04 0.76 -4.52
N ARG A 84 -5.88 -0.09 -3.53
CA ARG A 84 -4.98 0.13 -2.38
C ARG A 84 -3.52 0.23 -2.79
N ASN A 85 -3.13 -0.45 -3.86
CA ASN A 85 -1.77 -0.45 -4.34
C ASN A 85 -1.49 0.77 -5.21
N LYS A 86 -0.23 1.22 -5.21
CA LYS A 86 0.21 2.40 -5.97
C LYS A 86 0.04 2.24 -7.47
N ASP A 87 0.11 3.39 -8.14
CA ASP A 87 0.12 3.49 -9.58
C ASP A 87 -1.14 2.89 -10.22
N PHE A 88 -2.30 3.01 -9.53
CA PHE A 88 -3.58 2.49 -10.01
C PHE A 88 -3.80 2.82 -11.51
N TYR A 89 -3.60 4.08 -11.92
CA TYR A 89 -3.74 4.51 -13.31
C TYR A 89 -2.76 3.83 -14.26
N ASP A 90 -1.53 3.59 -13.82
CA ASP A 90 -0.49 2.96 -14.65
C ASP A 90 -0.65 1.44 -14.73
N ARG A 91 -1.34 0.84 -13.75
CA ARG A 91 -1.48 -0.61 -13.60
C ARG A 91 -2.80 -1.17 -14.08
N VAL A 92 -3.86 -0.37 -14.01
CA VAL A 92 -5.23 -0.81 -14.31
C VAL A 92 -5.58 -0.49 -15.75
N PHE A 93 -6.07 -1.50 -16.45
CA PHE A 93 -6.50 -1.46 -17.84
C PHE A 93 -8.00 -1.80 -17.89
N PRO A 94 -8.91 -0.82 -17.74
CA PRO A 94 -10.33 -1.10 -17.66
C PRO A 94 -10.95 -1.34 -19.03
N ILE A 95 -11.83 -2.34 -19.09
CA ILE A 95 -12.79 -2.56 -20.17
C ILE A 95 -14.17 -2.41 -19.55
N VAL A 96 -14.92 -1.38 -19.94
CA VAL A 96 -16.24 -1.09 -19.40
C VAL A 96 -17.30 -1.61 -20.35
N LEU A 97 -18.11 -2.58 -19.89
CA LEU A 97 -19.18 -3.17 -20.68
C LEU A 97 -20.41 -2.26 -20.75
N GLY A 98 -21.24 -2.44 -21.74
CA GLY A 98 -22.40 -1.60 -22.00
C GLY A 98 -23.47 -1.62 -20.90
N ASP A 99 -23.51 -2.69 -20.08
CA ASP A 99 -24.42 -2.82 -18.94
C ASP A 99 -23.91 -2.10 -17.67
N ALA A 100 -22.62 -1.76 -17.62
CA ALA A 100 -22.02 -1.01 -16.52
C ALA A 100 -22.18 0.51 -16.76
N ASP A 101 -23.32 1.07 -16.38
CA ASP A 101 -23.63 2.49 -16.62
C ASP A 101 -22.97 3.41 -15.57
N ILE A 102 -21.62 3.45 -15.58
CA ILE A 102 -20.82 4.30 -14.69
C ILE A 102 -20.68 5.74 -15.19
N TYR A 103 -21.00 6.01 -16.44
CA TYR A 103 -20.92 7.36 -17.02
C TYR A 103 -22.07 8.25 -16.59
N ASN A 104 -23.24 7.67 -16.28
CA ASN A 104 -24.40 8.40 -15.79
C ASN A 104 -24.33 8.58 -14.27
N PRO A 105 -24.32 9.83 -13.74
CA PRO A 105 -24.26 10.08 -12.30
C PRO A 105 -25.37 9.41 -11.49
N VAL A 106 -26.60 9.37 -12.04
CA VAL A 106 -27.76 8.76 -11.36
C VAL A 106 -27.56 7.26 -11.20
N ASN A 107 -26.99 6.60 -12.20
CA ASN A 107 -26.76 5.15 -12.14
C ASN A 107 -25.57 4.80 -11.23
N ARG A 108 -24.55 5.67 -11.13
CA ARG A 108 -23.51 5.51 -10.08
C ARG A 108 -24.10 5.54 -8.68
N ILE A 109 -25.08 6.42 -8.41
CA ILE A 109 -25.79 6.46 -7.12
C ILE A 109 -26.50 5.13 -6.85
N LYS A 110 -27.04 4.44 -7.88
CA LYS A 110 -27.66 3.12 -7.69
C LYS A 110 -26.67 2.05 -7.20
N TYR A 111 -25.41 2.11 -7.61
CA TYR A 111 -24.38 1.22 -7.10
C TYR A 111 -24.04 1.52 -5.64
N ILE A 112 -23.93 2.80 -5.26
CA ILE A 112 -23.75 3.19 -3.86
C ILE A 112 -24.90 2.65 -3.02
N LYS A 113 -26.14 2.91 -3.46
CA LYS A 113 -27.34 2.42 -2.77
C LYS A 113 -27.39 0.90 -2.65
N HIS A 114 -26.98 0.17 -3.70
CA HIS A 114 -26.91 -1.29 -3.63
C HIS A 114 -26.05 -1.79 -2.45
N TRP A 115 -24.91 -1.18 -2.20
CA TRP A 115 -24.02 -1.56 -1.11
C TRP A 115 -24.52 -1.08 0.26
N GLU A 116 -25.16 0.08 0.34
CA GLU A 116 -25.86 0.53 1.55
C GLU A 116 -26.99 -0.43 1.93
N ASP A 117 -27.80 -0.85 0.95
CA ASP A 117 -28.88 -1.80 1.18
C ASP A 117 -28.34 -3.18 1.60
N LYS A 118 -27.23 -3.65 1.01
CA LYS A 118 -26.56 -4.89 1.38
C LYS A 118 -26.02 -4.88 2.81
N LEU A 119 -25.39 -3.79 3.22
CA LEU A 119 -24.93 -3.60 4.60
C LEU A 119 -26.07 -3.63 5.60
N LYS A 120 -27.17 -2.94 5.28
CA LYS A 120 -28.36 -2.93 6.12
C LYS A 120 -28.98 -4.31 6.25
N GLU A 121 -29.10 -5.05 5.14
CA GLU A 121 -29.59 -6.44 5.12
C GLU A 121 -28.75 -7.33 6.05
N LEU A 122 -27.43 -7.23 5.98
CA LEU A 122 -26.50 -8.01 6.78
C LEU A 122 -26.56 -7.63 8.27
N ASP A 123 -26.61 -6.33 8.61
CA ASP A 123 -26.73 -5.85 9.99
C ASP A 123 -28.05 -6.30 10.62
N GLU A 124 -29.18 -6.22 9.89
CA GLU A 124 -30.47 -6.71 10.35
C GLU A 124 -30.47 -8.24 10.59
N ALA A 125 -29.85 -9.00 9.67
CA ALA A 125 -29.69 -10.45 9.83
C ALA A 125 -28.85 -10.81 11.07
N MET A 126 -27.76 -10.11 11.30
CA MET A 126 -26.89 -10.32 12.46
C MET A 126 -27.58 -10.06 13.80
N ARG A 127 -28.47 -9.07 13.87
CA ARG A 127 -29.25 -8.78 15.08
C ARG A 127 -30.22 -9.92 15.48
N SER A 128 -30.54 -10.78 14.52
CA SER A 128 -31.43 -11.95 14.75
C SER A 128 -30.69 -13.18 15.31
N VAL A 129 -29.36 -13.15 15.43
CA VAL A 129 -28.53 -14.32 15.79
C VAL A 129 -27.73 -14.03 17.07
N SER A 130 -27.37 -15.08 17.81
CA SER A 130 -26.54 -14.95 19.02
C SER A 130 -25.12 -14.46 18.65
N SER A 131 -24.61 -13.48 19.42
CA SER A 131 -23.30 -12.86 19.21
C SER A 131 -22.11 -13.83 19.23
N ALA A 132 -22.26 -15.01 19.84
CA ALA A 132 -21.21 -16.02 19.92
C ALA A 132 -20.83 -16.63 18.55
N ASN A 133 -21.72 -16.54 17.55
CA ASN A 133 -21.55 -17.16 16.23
C ASN A 133 -21.20 -16.15 15.11
N LEU A 134 -20.95 -14.89 15.47
CA LEU A 134 -20.88 -13.78 14.51
C LEU A 134 -19.45 -13.38 14.11
N GLN A 135 -18.41 -14.10 14.53
CA GLN A 135 -17.02 -13.68 14.28
C GLN A 135 -16.70 -13.60 12.77
N GLY A 136 -17.11 -14.60 11.97
CA GLY A 136 -16.92 -14.59 10.52
C GLY A 136 -17.76 -13.52 9.80
N MET A 137 -18.97 -13.22 10.32
CA MET A 137 -19.87 -12.22 9.74
C MET A 137 -19.36 -10.78 9.94
N ARG A 138 -18.59 -10.52 10.99
CA ARG A 138 -17.96 -9.19 11.18
C ARG A 138 -16.95 -8.86 10.10
N GLU A 139 -16.17 -9.85 9.68
CA GLU A 139 -15.22 -9.66 8.57
C GLU A 139 -15.94 -9.36 7.24
N GLU A 140 -17.13 -9.92 7.06
CA GLU A 140 -17.95 -9.68 5.87
C GLU A 140 -18.59 -8.29 5.89
N ILE A 141 -19.06 -7.82 7.07
CA ILE A 141 -19.49 -6.43 7.25
C ILE A 141 -18.36 -5.46 6.97
N ASP A 142 -17.19 -5.67 7.56
CA ASP A 142 -16.02 -4.83 7.34
C ASP A 142 -15.69 -4.73 5.84
N SER A 143 -15.79 -5.84 5.10
CA SER A 143 -15.59 -5.87 3.65
C SER A 143 -16.66 -5.07 2.88
N TYR A 144 -17.93 -5.16 3.27
CA TYR A 144 -19.01 -4.42 2.63
C TYR A 144 -18.97 -2.92 2.95
N ASP A 145 -18.61 -2.56 4.18
CA ASP A 145 -18.35 -1.18 4.58
C ASP A 145 -17.25 -0.57 3.73
N GLU A 146 -16.18 -1.33 3.52
CA GLU A 146 -15.06 -0.94 2.69
C GLU A 146 -15.46 -0.69 1.23
N ILE A 147 -16.23 -1.61 0.65
CA ILE A 147 -16.73 -1.46 -0.72
C ILE A 147 -17.63 -0.22 -0.81
N ARG A 148 -18.57 -0.03 0.12
CA ARG A 148 -19.46 1.13 0.16
C ARG A 148 -18.67 2.44 0.20
N ASP A 149 -17.66 2.52 1.05
CA ASP A 149 -16.86 3.73 1.24
C ASP A 149 -16.02 4.07 -0.01
N ASN A 150 -15.67 3.07 -0.81
CA ASN A 150 -14.82 3.24 -1.98
C ASN A 150 -15.57 3.27 -3.32
N ILE A 151 -16.77 2.69 -3.44
CA ILE A 151 -17.44 2.53 -4.74
C ILE A 151 -17.69 3.83 -5.49
N SER A 152 -18.01 4.92 -4.79
CA SER A 152 -18.21 6.23 -5.41
C SER A 152 -16.95 6.70 -6.10
N ASN A 153 -15.83 6.58 -5.43
CA ASN A 153 -14.54 7.01 -5.91
C ASN A 153 -14.04 6.08 -7.03
N LEU A 154 -14.14 4.78 -6.85
CA LEU A 154 -13.72 3.79 -7.86
C LEU A 154 -14.48 3.98 -9.17
N THR A 155 -15.81 4.13 -9.13
CA THR A 155 -16.62 4.38 -10.32
C THR A 155 -16.34 5.74 -10.95
N PHE A 156 -15.97 6.75 -10.16
CA PHE A 156 -15.54 8.05 -10.68
C PHE A 156 -14.20 7.93 -11.42
N PHE A 157 -13.25 7.16 -10.91
CA PHE A 157 -11.96 6.94 -11.58
C PHE A 157 -12.11 6.17 -12.88
N LEU A 158 -12.84 5.04 -12.82
CA LEU A 158 -13.07 4.23 -14.02
C LEU A 158 -13.74 5.05 -15.12
N LYS A 159 -14.66 5.94 -14.75
CA LYS A 159 -15.29 6.88 -15.70
C LYS A 159 -14.29 7.87 -16.29
N ASP A 160 -13.32 8.33 -15.49
CA ASP A 160 -12.35 9.36 -15.90
C ASP A 160 -11.18 8.77 -16.72
N MET A 161 -10.98 7.45 -16.68
CA MET A 161 -10.04 6.77 -17.55
C MET A 161 -10.60 6.77 -18.99
N ASN A 162 -9.75 7.11 -19.96
CA ASN A 162 -10.12 7.04 -21.36
C ASN A 162 -10.18 5.58 -21.81
N THR A 163 -11.37 4.99 -21.76
CA THR A 163 -11.62 3.61 -22.16
C THR A 163 -12.23 3.54 -23.53
N LEU A 164 -11.80 2.56 -24.33
CA LEU A 164 -12.49 2.19 -25.56
C LEU A 164 -13.75 1.39 -25.22
N THR A 165 -14.77 1.46 -26.08
CA THR A 165 -15.93 0.57 -25.93
C THR A 165 -15.53 -0.89 -26.21
N PRO A 166 -16.29 -1.89 -25.71
CA PRO A 166 -16.03 -3.29 -26.03
C PRO A 166 -15.92 -3.57 -27.54
N GLU A 167 -16.81 -2.98 -28.34
CA GLU A 167 -16.80 -3.12 -29.79
C GLU A 167 -15.55 -2.53 -30.44
N MET A 168 -15.02 -1.41 -29.91
CA MET A 168 -13.78 -0.82 -30.42
C MET A 168 -12.58 -1.70 -30.07
N HIS A 169 -12.57 -2.33 -28.90
CA HIS A 169 -11.56 -3.29 -28.53
C HIS A 169 -11.57 -4.52 -29.45
N GLU A 170 -12.75 -5.12 -29.68
CA GLU A 170 -12.92 -6.29 -30.53
C GLU A 170 -12.57 -5.99 -31.99
N ASN A 171 -13.08 -4.89 -32.55
CA ASN A 171 -12.80 -4.47 -33.93
C ASN A 171 -11.32 -4.23 -34.21
N SER A 172 -10.54 -3.90 -33.17
CA SER A 172 -9.09 -3.71 -33.24
C SER A 172 -8.29 -4.94 -32.78
N ASN A 173 -8.93 -6.08 -32.49
CA ASN A 173 -8.32 -7.22 -31.82
C ASN A 173 -7.51 -6.78 -30.58
N PHE A 174 -8.10 -5.93 -29.76
CA PHE A 174 -7.48 -5.35 -28.55
C PHE A 174 -6.15 -4.61 -28.79
N ALA A 175 -5.82 -4.22 -30.01
CA ALA A 175 -4.50 -3.70 -30.37
C ALA A 175 -4.03 -2.52 -29.49
N VAL A 176 -4.93 -1.57 -29.18
CA VAL A 176 -4.60 -0.41 -28.33
C VAL A 176 -4.31 -0.83 -26.91
N LEU A 177 -5.12 -1.72 -26.35
CA LEU A 177 -4.94 -2.27 -25.01
C LEU A 177 -3.60 -3.02 -24.94
N LEU A 178 -3.36 -3.93 -25.88
CA LEU A 178 -2.14 -4.76 -25.92
C LEU A 178 -0.89 -3.89 -26.06
N ALA A 179 -0.87 -2.89 -26.94
CA ALA A 179 0.27 -1.98 -27.09
C ALA A 179 0.55 -1.17 -25.81
N THR A 180 -0.51 -0.76 -25.10
CA THR A 180 -0.37 -0.01 -23.84
C THR A 180 0.15 -0.92 -22.71
N LEU A 181 -0.35 -2.16 -22.67
CA LEU A 181 0.09 -3.18 -21.73
C LEU A 181 1.56 -3.56 -21.94
N GLU A 182 1.98 -3.79 -23.19
CA GLU A 182 3.38 -4.09 -23.53
C GLU A 182 4.33 -2.98 -23.08
N LYS A 183 3.93 -1.71 -23.26
CA LYS A 183 4.71 -0.57 -22.73
C LYS A 183 4.84 -0.58 -21.21
N ARG A 184 3.77 -0.92 -20.49
CA ARG A 184 3.79 -1.02 -19.03
C ARG A 184 4.71 -2.15 -18.57
N LEU A 185 4.60 -3.34 -19.15
CA LEU A 185 5.44 -4.49 -18.83
C LEU A 185 6.93 -4.20 -19.11
N ALA A 186 7.25 -3.55 -20.23
CA ALA A 186 8.61 -3.14 -20.56
C ALA A 186 9.17 -2.11 -19.55
N LYS A 187 8.33 -1.15 -19.10
CA LYS A 187 8.71 -0.18 -18.06
C LYS A 187 9.05 -0.90 -16.75
N VAL A 188 8.19 -1.80 -16.27
CA VAL A 188 8.41 -2.60 -15.06
C VAL A 188 9.70 -3.41 -15.16
N GLN A 189 9.93 -4.07 -16.30
CA GLN A 189 11.16 -4.85 -16.51
C GLN A 189 12.41 -4.00 -16.46
N ASN A 190 12.37 -2.79 -17.02
CA ASN A 190 13.50 -1.85 -16.97
C ASN A 190 13.73 -1.35 -15.53
N GLU A 191 12.69 -1.12 -14.74
CA GLU A 191 12.79 -0.71 -13.34
C GLU A 191 13.44 -1.82 -12.50
N ILE A 192 13.00 -3.08 -12.67
CA ILE A 192 13.59 -4.25 -11.99
C ILE A 192 15.06 -4.44 -12.40
N GLN A 193 15.38 -4.34 -13.69
CA GLN A 193 16.77 -4.46 -14.16
C GLN A 193 17.67 -3.38 -13.57
N LYS A 194 17.19 -2.14 -13.47
CA LYS A 194 17.91 -1.05 -12.83
C LYS A 194 18.12 -1.31 -11.33
N ALA A 195 17.12 -1.81 -10.64
CA ALA A 195 17.22 -2.17 -9.22
C ALA A 195 18.24 -3.30 -9.00
N VAL A 196 18.19 -4.36 -9.83
CA VAL A 196 19.15 -5.48 -9.79
C VAL A 196 20.58 -5.01 -10.13
N ALA A 197 20.73 -4.12 -11.11
CA ALA A 197 22.04 -3.57 -11.47
C ALA A 197 22.61 -2.69 -10.35
N ALA A 198 21.77 -1.94 -9.65
CA ALA A 198 22.18 -1.13 -8.50
C ALA A 198 22.68 -1.98 -7.32
N VAL A 199 22.06 -3.16 -7.10
CA VAL A 199 22.47 -4.13 -6.05
C VAL A 199 23.72 -4.90 -6.46
N SER A 200 23.99 -5.07 -7.79
CA SER A 200 25.09 -5.85 -8.33
C SER A 200 26.35 -5.02 -8.61
N ALA A 201 26.33 -3.70 -8.37
CA ALA A 201 27.52 -2.88 -8.52
C ALA A 201 28.59 -3.29 -7.48
N PRO A 202 29.84 -3.60 -7.90
CA PRO A 202 30.86 -4.02 -6.95
C PRO A 202 31.16 -2.87 -5.99
N VAL A 203 30.97 -3.14 -4.71
CA VAL A 203 31.48 -2.27 -3.62
C VAL A 203 32.98 -2.15 -3.83
N LYS A 204 33.46 -0.99 -4.26
CA LYS A 204 34.90 -0.69 -4.26
C LYS A 204 35.39 -0.89 -2.84
N ALA A 205 36.31 -1.83 -2.66
CA ALA A 205 37.01 -2.07 -1.43
C ALA A 205 37.55 -0.75 -0.87
N ALA A 206 37.05 -0.35 0.28
CA ALA A 206 37.59 0.76 1.02
C ALA A 206 38.97 0.34 1.54
N GLU A 207 39.99 1.11 1.19
CA GLU A 207 41.33 0.96 1.72
C GLU A 207 41.33 1.04 3.23
N SER A 208 42.06 0.13 3.86
CA SER A 208 42.27 0.02 5.28
C SER A 208 42.92 1.27 5.85
N ILE A 209 42.21 2.00 6.69
CA ILE A 209 42.77 3.06 7.54
C ILE A 209 43.28 2.40 8.84
N PRO A 210 44.49 2.74 9.35
CA PRO A 210 45.09 2.10 10.54
C PRO A 210 44.28 2.43 11.79
N ALA A 211 44.12 1.45 12.65
CA ALA A 211 43.44 1.56 13.93
C ALA A 211 44.13 2.57 14.87
N ALA A 212 43.41 3.67 15.13
CA ALA A 212 43.69 4.53 16.28
C ALA A 212 42.86 4.04 17.48
N ALA A 213 43.47 4.08 18.68
CA ALA A 213 42.90 3.62 19.94
C ALA A 213 41.53 4.27 20.26
N PRO A 214 40.65 3.59 21.01
CA PRO A 214 39.27 4.02 21.21
C PRO A 214 39.21 5.27 22.08
N ALA A 215 38.88 6.40 21.48
CA ALA A 215 38.32 7.54 22.19
C ALA A 215 36.90 7.19 22.57
N VAL A 216 36.48 7.47 23.81
CA VAL A 216 35.10 7.35 24.29
C VAL A 216 34.19 8.09 23.29
N PRO A 217 33.21 7.44 22.63
CA PRO A 217 32.41 8.10 21.64
C PRO A 217 31.51 9.13 22.31
N THR A 218 31.72 10.40 22.04
CA THR A 218 30.72 11.42 22.29
C THR A 218 29.48 11.07 21.45
N LEU A 219 28.40 10.69 22.10
CA LEU A 219 27.11 10.33 21.49
C LEU A 219 26.63 11.47 20.58
N ASN A 220 26.88 11.36 19.28
CA ASN A 220 26.61 12.44 18.34
C ASN A 220 25.34 12.16 17.51
N TYR A 221 24.18 12.26 18.15
CA TYR A 221 22.88 12.17 17.48
C TYR A 221 22.73 13.21 16.35
N ASP A 222 23.33 14.38 16.50
CA ASP A 222 23.19 15.47 15.54
C ASP A 222 23.85 15.12 14.19
N ALA A 223 24.97 14.36 14.21
CA ALA A 223 25.59 13.89 12.99
C ALA A 223 24.67 12.89 12.25
N TYR A 224 24.09 11.92 12.96
CA TYR A 224 23.15 10.98 12.39
C TYR A 224 21.89 11.68 11.85
N ILE A 225 21.26 12.55 12.66
CA ILE A 225 20.09 13.31 12.24
C ILE A 225 20.38 14.16 10.98
N ASN A 226 21.56 14.82 10.94
CA ASN A 226 21.92 15.64 9.80
C ASN A 226 22.14 14.81 8.53
N ASP A 227 22.78 13.65 8.64
CA ASP A 227 23.00 12.77 7.50
C ASP A 227 21.67 12.23 6.95
N VAL A 228 20.79 11.71 7.82
CA VAL A 228 19.44 11.29 7.42
C VAL A 228 18.64 12.45 6.83
N THR A 229 18.69 13.63 7.45
CA THR A 229 17.98 14.82 6.95
C THR A 229 18.46 15.20 5.55
N ASN A 230 19.77 15.15 5.29
CA ASN A 230 20.34 15.45 3.96
C ASN A 230 19.86 14.45 2.89
N ARG A 231 19.74 13.17 3.25
CA ARG A 231 19.15 12.15 2.35
C ARG A 231 17.68 12.43 2.06
N LEU A 232 16.88 12.74 3.10
CA LEU A 232 15.47 13.07 2.95
C LEU A 232 15.22 14.34 2.12
N VAL A 233 16.02 15.38 2.30
CA VAL A 233 15.89 16.64 1.54
C VAL A 233 16.15 16.45 0.05
N ARG A 234 17.05 15.52 -0.35
CA ARG A 234 17.25 15.17 -1.76
C ARG A 234 16.00 14.61 -2.44
N ASP A 235 15.12 13.96 -1.65
CA ASP A 235 13.86 13.38 -2.12
C ASP A 235 12.64 14.24 -1.71
N GLU A 236 12.87 15.57 -1.68
CA GLU A 236 11.83 16.60 -1.53
C GLU A 236 11.14 16.66 -0.15
N TYR A 237 11.67 15.99 0.88
CA TYR A 237 11.18 16.19 2.23
C TYR A 237 11.48 17.60 2.75
N GLN A 238 10.51 18.19 3.43
CA GLN A 238 10.62 19.52 4.02
C GLN A 238 10.64 19.42 5.56
N GLU A 239 11.39 20.32 6.19
CA GLU A 239 11.44 20.38 7.64
C GLU A 239 10.17 21.01 8.23
N LEU A 240 9.55 20.32 9.18
CA LEU A 240 8.48 20.84 10.02
C LEU A 240 9.05 21.45 11.29
N ARG A 241 9.00 22.77 11.41
CA ARG A 241 9.53 23.47 12.58
C ARG A 241 8.50 23.55 13.70
N GLY A 242 8.95 23.28 14.93
CA GLY A 242 8.13 23.41 16.14
C GLY A 242 7.07 22.33 16.32
N GLU A 243 7.11 21.27 15.53
CA GLU A 243 6.18 20.15 15.62
C GLU A 243 6.36 19.39 16.94
N ARG A 244 5.22 18.89 17.49
CA ARG A 244 5.18 18.15 18.74
C ARG A 244 4.01 17.17 18.78
N ALA A 245 4.15 16.10 19.54
CA ALA A 245 3.08 15.17 19.88
C ALA A 245 2.76 15.33 21.38
N GLY A 246 1.68 16.00 21.71
CA GLY A 246 1.35 16.33 23.09
C GLY A 246 2.49 17.10 23.79
N LYS A 247 3.10 16.48 24.82
CA LYS A 247 4.25 17.05 25.54
C LYS A 247 5.60 16.77 24.86
N ILE A 248 5.65 15.84 23.91
CA ILE A 248 6.88 15.42 23.25
C ILE A 248 7.25 16.42 22.17
N LYS A 249 8.44 17.00 22.30
CA LYS A 249 9.05 17.87 21.29
C LYS A 249 9.99 17.04 20.43
N PHE A 250 9.81 17.08 19.11
CA PHE A 250 10.72 16.40 18.19
C PHE A 250 12.05 17.15 18.09
N LYS A 251 13.15 16.40 18.08
CA LYS A 251 14.48 16.93 17.75
C LYS A 251 14.50 17.42 16.31
N LYS A 252 13.90 16.65 15.42
CA LYS A 252 13.70 16.96 14.01
C LYS A 252 12.41 16.31 13.53
N ALA A 253 11.72 16.96 12.62
CA ALA A 253 10.56 16.41 11.93
C ALA A 253 10.65 16.77 10.45
N MET A 254 10.53 15.78 9.60
CA MET A 254 10.58 15.92 8.14
C MET A 254 9.26 15.44 7.54
N GLU A 255 8.77 16.10 6.51
CA GLU A 255 7.52 15.76 5.84
C GLU A 255 7.68 15.77 4.32
N LEU A 256 7.13 14.76 3.69
CA LEU A 256 6.90 14.71 2.25
C LEU A 256 5.40 14.57 2.01
N VAL A 257 4.86 15.43 1.15
CA VAL A 257 3.45 15.37 0.75
C VAL A 257 3.38 14.91 -0.69
N ARG A 258 2.72 13.78 -0.92
CA ARG A 258 2.47 13.24 -2.27
C ARG A 258 0.98 13.28 -2.57
N LYS A 259 0.63 13.32 -3.86
CA LYS A 259 -0.74 13.05 -4.27
C LYS A 259 -0.99 11.56 -4.03
N GLY A 260 -1.84 11.28 -3.08
CA GLY A 260 -2.31 9.94 -2.78
C GLY A 260 -3.39 9.49 -3.75
N PHE A 261 -3.89 8.29 -3.48
CA PHE A 261 -5.00 7.71 -4.21
C PHE A 261 -6.23 8.66 -4.12
N LEU A 262 -6.96 8.85 -5.23
CA LEU A 262 -8.20 9.65 -5.29
C LEU A 262 -8.05 11.16 -5.12
N GLY A 263 -6.86 11.72 -5.28
CA GLY A 263 -6.63 13.15 -5.07
C GLY A 263 -6.53 13.54 -3.59
N ALA A 264 -6.65 12.57 -2.68
CA ALA A 264 -6.21 12.70 -1.31
C ALA A 264 -4.71 13.03 -1.28
N LYS A 265 -4.23 13.56 -0.18
CA LYS A 265 -2.81 13.76 0.03
C LYS A 265 -2.29 12.68 0.96
N ASP A 266 -1.19 12.05 0.60
CA ASP A 266 -0.45 11.16 1.48
C ASP A 266 0.68 11.96 2.12
N TYR A 267 0.73 11.93 3.43
CA TYR A 267 1.76 12.59 4.23
C TYR A 267 2.72 11.55 4.77
N TYR A 268 3.98 11.68 4.41
CA TYR A 268 5.08 10.84 4.91
C TYR A 268 5.89 11.67 5.88
N ARG A 269 5.98 11.24 7.15
CA ARG A 269 6.76 11.94 8.17
C ARG A 269 7.86 11.06 8.73
N VAL A 270 9.03 11.65 8.90
CA VAL A 270 10.12 11.07 9.67
C VAL A 270 10.35 11.97 10.89
N LEU A 271 10.14 11.41 12.08
CA LEU A 271 10.19 12.13 13.35
C LEU A 271 11.36 11.60 14.17
N PHE A 272 12.18 12.49 14.73
CA PHE A 272 13.28 12.14 15.61
C PHE A 272 12.96 12.54 17.04
N VAL A 273 12.95 11.57 17.94
CA VAL A 273 12.69 11.76 19.37
C VAL A 273 13.87 11.28 20.19
N GLN A 274 14.28 12.07 21.16
CA GLN A 274 15.27 11.66 22.15
C GLN A 274 14.60 11.66 23.53
N PRO A 275 14.20 10.52 24.09
CA PRO A 275 13.69 10.44 25.45
C PRO A 275 14.81 10.71 26.47
N ASN A 276 14.46 11.15 27.66
CA ASN A 276 15.44 11.33 28.74
C ASN A 276 16.00 9.99 29.22
N GLU A 277 15.12 8.99 29.32
CA GLU A 277 15.43 7.59 29.61
C GLU A 277 14.69 6.71 28.61
N LEU A 278 15.29 5.64 28.19
CA LEU A 278 14.69 4.65 27.28
C LEU A 278 14.65 3.30 28.01
N ASP A 279 13.45 2.94 28.48
CA ASP A 279 13.11 1.63 28.98
C ASP A 279 11.82 1.13 28.32
N GLU A 280 11.35 -0.05 28.72
CA GLU A 280 10.16 -0.67 28.17
C GLU A 280 8.91 0.20 28.34
N GLU A 281 8.70 0.76 29.53
CA GLU A 281 7.51 1.53 29.87
C GLU A 281 7.47 2.87 29.10
N SER A 282 8.58 3.61 29.11
CA SER A 282 8.73 4.87 28.38
C SER A 282 8.60 4.69 26.86
N PHE A 283 9.09 3.56 26.32
CA PHE A 283 8.95 3.26 24.91
C PHE A 283 7.48 2.98 24.53
N ILE A 284 6.75 2.20 25.32
CA ILE A 284 5.31 1.90 25.07
C ILE A 284 4.46 3.18 25.19
N GLU A 285 4.74 4.05 26.17
CA GLU A 285 4.03 5.33 26.31
C GLU A 285 4.33 6.27 25.14
N LEU A 286 5.59 6.30 24.70
CA LEU A 286 6.00 7.05 23.50
C LEU A 286 5.28 6.53 22.25
N GLU A 287 5.28 5.25 22.01
CA GLU A 287 4.60 4.62 20.88
C GLU A 287 3.11 4.99 20.85
N LYS A 288 2.43 4.87 21.99
CA LYS A 288 1.03 5.26 22.13
C LYS A 288 0.81 6.73 21.78
N THR A 289 1.66 7.61 22.30
CA THR A 289 1.57 9.07 22.06
C THR A 289 1.75 9.39 20.58
N ILE A 290 2.68 8.74 19.89
CA ILE A 290 2.92 8.95 18.45
C ILE A 290 1.77 8.38 17.61
N LYS A 291 1.21 7.23 18.00
CA LYS A 291 0.01 6.68 17.35
C LYS A 291 -1.21 7.59 17.49
N ASP A 292 -1.43 8.17 18.66
CA ASP A 292 -2.52 9.14 18.89
C ASP A 292 -2.31 10.42 18.07
N TYR A 293 -1.09 10.96 18.06
CA TYR A 293 -0.70 12.09 17.23
C TYR A 293 -0.98 11.82 15.71
N GLY A 294 -0.58 10.66 15.20
CA GLY A 294 -0.84 10.28 13.80
C GLY A 294 -2.34 10.23 13.49
N ARG A 295 -3.14 9.64 14.39
CA ARG A 295 -4.60 9.57 14.23
C ARG A 295 -5.27 10.95 14.26
N GLU A 296 -4.85 11.84 15.14
CA GLU A 296 -5.38 13.21 15.19
C GLU A 296 -5.05 13.98 13.91
N LEU A 297 -3.83 13.85 13.41
CA LEU A 297 -3.42 14.49 12.16
C LEU A 297 -4.18 13.93 10.95
N SER A 298 -4.31 12.63 10.83
CA SER A 298 -5.06 11.99 9.75
C SER A 298 -6.49 12.50 9.70
N LYS A 299 -7.18 12.55 10.84
CA LYS A 299 -8.53 13.13 10.95
C LYS A 299 -8.58 14.62 10.58
N LYS A 300 -7.62 15.42 11.06
CA LYS A 300 -7.57 16.86 10.81
C LYS A 300 -7.32 17.18 9.34
N LEU A 301 -6.47 16.39 8.67
CA LEU A 301 -6.07 16.61 7.28
C LEU A 301 -6.96 15.85 6.28
N ILE A 302 -7.83 14.94 6.78
CA ILE A 302 -8.64 14.02 5.97
C ILE A 302 -7.73 13.32 4.93
N SER A 303 -6.65 12.69 5.43
CA SER A 303 -5.55 12.22 4.59
C SER A 303 -4.83 11.04 5.21
N ASN A 304 -4.19 10.23 4.39
CA ASN A 304 -3.32 9.17 4.88
C ASN A 304 -2.05 9.75 5.52
N MET A 305 -1.67 9.18 6.65
CA MET A 305 -0.51 9.61 7.42
C MET A 305 0.43 8.43 7.65
N PHE A 306 1.63 8.51 7.10
CA PHE A 306 2.69 7.51 7.24
C PHE A 306 3.80 8.11 8.08
N ILE A 307 4.02 7.55 9.27
CA ILE A 307 4.99 8.09 10.23
C ILE A 307 6.04 7.04 10.54
N ILE A 308 7.31 7.39 10.36
CA ILE A 308 8.44 6.69 10.95
C ILE A 308 8.95 7.53 12.11
N CYS A 309 8.87 7.00 13.32
CA CYS A 309 9.41 7.65 14.51
C CYS A 309 10.72 7.00 14.93
N VAL A 310 11.82 7.74 14.79
CA VAL A 310 13.16 7.30 15.17
C VAL A 310 13.43 7.72 16.61
N VAL A 311 13.53 6.74 17.51
CA VAL A 311 13.87 6.93 18.91
C VAL A 311 15.39 6.87 19.06
N LEU A 312 15.98 7.99 19.47
CA LEU A 312 17.44 8.16 19.61
C LEU A 312 17.86 7.77 21.02
N ALA A 313 18.73 6.79 21.12
CA ALA A 313 19.27 6.33 22.40
C ALA A 313 20.79 6.18 22.36
N GLY A 314 21.45 6.31 23.51
CA GLY A 314 22.86 5.98 23.68
C GLY A 314 23.12 4.52 23.41
N ASP A 315 22.36 3.69 24.12
CA ASP A 315 22.21 2.25 23.90
C ASP A 315 20.72 1.92 23.92
N VAL A 316 20.30 0.98 23.09
CA VAL A 316 18.91 0.51 23.05
C VAL A 316 18.80 -0.75 23.90
N PRO A 317 18.03 -0.72 25.02
CA PRO A 317 17.87 -1.89 25.87
C PRO A 317 17.31 -3.09 25.12
N GLU A 318 17.75 -4.30 25.45
CA GLU A 318 17.33 -5.54 24.80
C GLU A 318 15.81 -5.70 24.74
N ARG A 319 15.12 -5.40 25.85
CA ARG A 319 13.65 -5.43 25.89
C ARG A 319 12.99 -4.46 24.92
N VAL A 320 13.56 -3.28 24.72
CA VAL A 320 13.06 -2.31 23.73
C VAL A 320 13.29 -2.82 22.31
N ARG A 321 14.46 -3.46 22.05
CA ARG A 321 14.74 -4.11 20.76
C ARG A 321 13.71 -5.21 20.47
N ASP A 322 13.40 -6.04 21.47
CA ASP A 322 12.38 -7.09 21.37
C ASP A 322 10.99 -6.52 21.06
N ILE A 323 10.60 -5.43 21.71
CA ILE A 323 9.32 -4.76 21.42
C ILE A 323 9.29 -4.22 20.00
N VAL A 324 10.34 -3.50 19.59
CA VAL A 324 10.44 -2.97 18.22
C VAL A 324 10.35 -4.11 17.21
N TYR A 325 11.13 -5.16 17.40
CA TYR A 325 11.22 -6.29 16.47
C TYR A 325 9.91 -7.08 16.34
N ASN A 326 9.18 -7.25 17.47
CA ASN A 326 7.94 -8.01 17.54
C ASN A 326 6.68 -7.13 17.38
N THR A 327 6.83 -5.86 17.06
CA THR A 327 5.68 -4.99 16.78
C THR A 327 4.88 -5.56 15.61
N LYS A 328 3.62 -5.92 15.90
CA LYS A 328 2.72 -6.48 14.88
C LYS A 328 2.27 -5.39 13.91
N ARG A 329 2.06 -5.80 12.68
CA ARG A 329 1.48 -4.96 11.62
C ARG A 329 0.31 -4.12 12.14
N PRO A 330 0.30 -2.80 11.94
CA PRO A 330 -0.88 -2.00 12.24
C PRO A 330 -2.03 -2.46 11.34
N LYS A 331 -3.20 -2.70 11.92
CA LYS A 331 -4.42 -2.90 11.13
C LYS A 331 -4.78 -1.58 10.48
N VAL A 332 -4.81 -1.56 9.16
CA VAL A 332 -5.07 -0.37 8.36
C VAL A 332 -6.56 -0.31 8.05
N GLY A 333 -7.24 0.76 8.43
CA GLY A 333 -8.55 1.13 7.90
C GLY A 333 -8.39 1.83 6.54
N ILE A 334 -9.46 1.94 5.76
CA ILE A 334 -9.41 2.49 4.39
C ILE A 334 -9.60 3.99 4.36
N THR A 335 -10.31 4.54 5.32
CA THR A 335 -10.49 5.97 5.50
C THR A 335 -9.67 6.43 6.69
N ASP A 336 -8.89 7.50 6.54
CA ASP A 336 -8.06 8.10 7.57
C ASP A 336 -6.96 7.16 8.11
N VAL A 337 -6.15 6.64 7.20
CA VAL A 337 -5.05 5.74 7.56
C VAL A 337 -3.94 6.50 8.25
N SER A 338 -3.68 6.14 9.50
CA SER A 338 -2.48 6.55 10.22
C SER A 338 -1.64 5.33 10.56
N ILE A 339 -0.54 5.15 9.84
CA ILE A 339 0.43 4.09 10.11
C ILE A 339 1.63 4.70 10.80
N VAL A 340 1.98 4.17 11.97
CA VAL A 340 3.15 4.57 12.73
C VAL A 340 4.07 3.38 12.89
N VAL A 341 5.31 3.54 12.45
CA VAL A 341 6.40 2.59 12.64
C VAL A 341 7.41 3.20 13.61
N MET A 342 7.66 2.52 14.72
CA MET A 342 8.68 2.90 15.68
C MET A 342 10.00 2.23 15.30
N VAL A 343 11.05 3.01 15.32
CA VAL A 343 12.42 2.58 15.00
C VAL A 343 13.34 3.09 16.12
N ALA A 344 14.30 2.30 16.56
CA ALA A 344 15.25 2.72 17.58
C ALA A 344 16.66 2.80 16.99
N TYR A 345 17.35 3.92 17.18
CA TYR A 345 18.75 4.10 16.80
C TYR A 345 19.65 4.05 18.04
N SER A 346 20.64 3.17 18.03
CA SER A 346 21.68 3.07 19.04
C SER A 346 22.93 3.83 18.59
N ALA A 347 23.29 4.89 19.32
CA ALA A 347 24.50 5.64 19.04
C ALA A 347 25.77 4.88 19.47
N ALA A 348 25.67 3.97 20.45
CA ALA A 348 26.78 3.14 20.89
C ALA A 348 27.17 2.09 19.84
N GLU A 349 26.18 1.49 19.17
CA GLU A 349 26.40 0.47 18.16
C GLU A 349 26.45 1.07 16.73
N ASN A 350 26.02 2.32 16.58
CA ASN A 350 25.78 2.97 15.29
C ASN A 350 24.90 2.09 14.40
N ASP A 351 23.77 1.64 14.95
CA ASP A 351 22.86 0.70 14.29
C ASP A 351 21.41 1.07 14.56
N ILE A 352 20.49 0.52 13.77
CA ILE A 352 19.08 0.81 13.80
C ILE A 352 18.25 -0.48 13.96
N PHE A 353 17.31 -0.45 14.88
CA PHE A 353 16.38 -1.54 15.15
C PHE A 353 14.99 -1.15 14.63
N TYR A 354 14.39 -2.00 13.83
CA TYR A 354 13.07 -1.79 13.23
C TYR A 354 12.28 -3.10 13.18
N PRO A 355 10.92 -3.05 13.03
CA PRO A 355 10.09 -4.24 13.01
C PRO A 355 10.49 -5.24 11.93
N SER A 356 10.52 -6.54 12.29
CA SER A 356 10.83 -7.63 11.34
C SER A 356 9.69 -7.94 10.37
N ASP A 357 8.46 -7.59 10.75
CA ASP A 357 7.23 -7.83 9.98
C ASP A 357 6.58 -6.47 9.63
N LEU A 358 7.20 -5.77 8.69
CA LEU A 358 6.60 -4.57 8.10
C LEU A 358 5.58 -5.01 7.06
N PRO A 359 4.41 -4.32 6.97
CA PRO A 359 3.41 -4.68 5.98
C PRO A 359 3.97 -4.50 4.56
N ASP A 360 3.89 -5.53 3.72
CA ASP A 360 4.36 -5.47 2.32
C ASP A 360 3.45 -4.64 1.40
N ASP A 361 2.20 -4.38 1.78
CA ASP A 361 1.14 -3.91 0.89
C ASP A 361 1.03 -2.39 0.78
N TYR A 362 1.33 -1.69 1.85
CA TYR A 362 1.51 -0.24 1.87
C TYR A 362 3.00 0.12 1.86
N ASP A 363 3.93 -0.86 1.94
CA ASP A 363 5.08 -0.71 2.78
C ASP A 363 6.35 -1.42 2.37
N SER A 364 6.44 -1.95 1.21
CA SER A 364 7.73 -1.98 0.52
C SER A 364 8.46 -0.63 0.67
N LYS A 365 7.73 0.43 1.01
CA LYS A 365 8.25 1.75 1.32
C LYS A 365 8.75 1.94 2.74
N PHE A 366 8.14 1.36 3.81
CA PHE A 366 8.70 1.56 5.15
C PHE A 366 10.06 0.88 5.25
N GLU A 367 10.16 -0.36 4.81
CA GLU A 367 11.44 -1.06 4.79
C GLU A 367 12.41 -0.39 3.81
N GLU A 368 11.94 -0.03 2.62
CA GLU A 368 12.73 0.71 1.63
C GLU A 368 13.15 2.08 2.17
N HIS A 369 12.25 2.84 2.82
CA HIS A 369 12.57 4.12 3.44
C HIS A 369 13.56 3.97 4.61
N ILE A 370 13.37 2.95 5.45
CA ILE A 370 14.31 2.66 6.53
C ILE A 370 15.68 2.35 5.94
N LYS A 371 15.77 1.45 4.97
CA LYS A 371 17.04 1.08 4.32
C LYS A 371 17.68 2.23 3.56
N GLN A 372 16.88 3.03 2.85
CA GLN A 372 17.37 4.12 2.00
C GLN A 372 17.80 5.34 2.81
N TYR A 373 17.04 5.71 3.84
CA TYR A 373 17.24 6.99 4.54
C TYR A 373 17.81 6.84 5.95
N LEU A 374 17.43 5.79 6.69
CA LEU A 374 17.68 5.71 8.12
C LEU A 374 18.88 4.85 8.51
N MET A 375 19.34 3.95 7.63
CA MET A 375 20.56 3.17 7.93
C MET A 375 21.74 4.11 8.10
N PRO A 376 22.54 3.91 9.20
CA PRO A 376 23.70 4.74 9.52
C PRO A 376 24.80 4.72 8.47
#